data_d446acfe89a09e97bb793d8dd14679ae
#
_entry.id   d446acfe89a09e97bb793d8dd14679ae
#
_cell.length_a   1.000
_cell.length_b   1.000
_cell.length_c   1.000
_cell.angle_alpha   90.00
_cell.angle_beta   90.00
_cell.angle_gamma   90.00
#
_symmetry.space_group_name_H-M   'P 1'
#
loop_
_entity.id
_entity.type
_entity.pdbx_description
1 polymer ?
#
loop_
_entity_poly.entity_id
_entity_poly.type
_entity_poly.pdbx_seq_one_letter_code
_entity_poly.pdbx_strand_id
1 'polypeptide(L)'
;MKNPPHPGDLIQTEILEALGLNVSKAAEVLRVRRTTLSDMLHAKAALTAEMALRIEKAFGVDMNHLLRMQLAYDVAKMRTRSRRLAVKRYVPPAAQRPFPQFPGWFAGQGPAPLPYFV
;
A
#
# COMPACT_ATOMS: atom_id res chain seq x y z
N MET A 1 6.53 0.60 14.25
CA MET A 1 7.27 -0.56 13.77
C MET A 1 8.17 -0.18 12.64
N LYS A 2 9.44 -0.50 12.78
CA LYS A 2 10.40 -0.07 11.77
C LYS A 2 10.23 -0.80 10.45
N ASN A 3 9.90 -2.06 10.50
CA ASN A 3 9.77 -2.85 9.29
C ASN A 3 8.44 -3.56 9.28
N PRO A 4 7.40 -2.87 8.86
CA PRO A 4 6.09 -3.52 8.82
C PRO A 4 6.10 -4.70 7.85
N PRO A 5 5.43 -5.78 8.18
CA PRO A 5 5.44 -6.96 7.32
C PRO A 5 4.64 -6.74 6.05
N HIS A 6 5.03 -7.41 5.00
CA HIS A 6 4.25 -7.42 3.77
C HIS A 6 3.00 -8.28 4.01
N PRO A 7 1.86 -7.88 3.47
CA PRO A 7 0.65 -8.68 3.67
C PRO A 7 0.76 -10.11 3.15
N GLY A 8 1.67 -10.37 2.22
CA GLY A 8 1.92 -11.73 1.76
C GLY A 8 2.34 -12.67 2.87
N ASP A 9 3.12 -12.17 3.83
CA ASP A 9 3.56 -13.00 4.95
C ASP A 9 2.36 -13.43 5.80
N LEU A 10 1.46 -12.51 6.07
CA LEU A 10 0.27 -12.81 6.83
C LEU A 10 -0.59 -13.84 6.10
N ILE A 11 -0.79 -13.63 4.81
CA ILE A 11 -1.63 -14.52 4.02
C ILE A 11 -1.03 -15.92 4.00
N GLN A 12 0.27 -16.04 3.81
CA GLN A 12 0.90 -17.33 3.78
C GLN A 12 0.81 -18.05 5.12
N THR A 13 1.09 -17.36 6.20
CA THR A 13 1.12 -17.98 7.52
C THR A 13 -0.27 -18.18 8.09
N GLU A 14 -1.11 -17.14 8.05
CA GLU A 14 -2.39 -17.20 8.75
C GLU A 14 -3.50 -17.83 7.93
N ILE A 15 -3.34 -17.89 6.62
CA ILE A 15 -4.37 -18.44 5.78
C ILE A 15 -3.94 -19.74 5.15
N LEU A 16 -2.87 -19.74 4.38
CA LEU A 16 -2.49 -20.93 3.63
C LEU A 16 -1.99 -22.04 4.54
N GLU A 17 -1.11 -21.72 5.45
CA GLU A 17 -0.60 -22.75 6.36
C GLU A 17 -1.67 -23.23 7.32
N ALA A 18 -2.47 -22.32 7.82
CA ALA A 18 -3.53 -22.68 8.76
C ALA A 18 -4.58 -23.57 8.11
N LEU A 19 -4.83 -23.39 6.81
CA LEU A 19 -5.83 -24.20 6.10
C LEU A 19 -5.20 -25.39 5.36
N GLY A 20 -3.89 -25.51 5.44
CA GLY A 20 -3.21 -26.60 4.75
C GLY A 20 -3.20 -26.49 3.23
N LEU A 21 -3.30 -25.26 2.72
CA LEU A 21 -3.32 -25.03 1.29
C LEU A 21 -1.93 -24.74 0.76
N ASN A 22 -1.62 -25.26 -0.41
CA ASN A 22 -0.39 -24.89 -1.08
C ASN A 22 -0.70 -23.74 -2.05
N VAL A 23 0.33 -23.17 -2.64
CA VAL A 23 0.16 -22.01 -3.52
C VAL A 23 -0.71 -22.36 -4.73
N SER A 24 -0.54 -23.51 -5.31
CA SER A 24 -1.33 -23.91 -6.48
C SER A 24 -2.80 -24.00 -6.15
N LYS A 25 -3.13 -24.62 -5.03
CA LYS A 25 -4.54 -24.76 -4.65
C LYS A 25 -5.15 -23.41 -4.28
N ALA A 26 -4.39 -22.58 -3.57
CA ALA A 26 -4.86 -21.25 -3.23
C ALA A 26 -5.09 -20.40 -4.48
N ALA A 27 -4.22 -20.54 -5.48
CA ALA A 27 -4.40 -19.81 -6.73
C ALA A 27 -5.68 -20.24 -7.45
N GLU A 28 -6.00 -21.53 -7.41
CA GLU A 28 -7.25 -22.02 -7.98
C GLU A 28 -8.45 -21.41 -7.26
N VAL A 29 -8.41 -21.40 -5.94
CA VAL A 29 -9.51 -20.86 -5.14
C VAL A 29 -9.71 -19.38 -5.44
N LEU A 30 -8.60 -18.65 -5.58
CA LEU A 30 -8.66 -17.21 -5.85
C LEU A 30 -8.85 -16.89 -7.33
N ARG A 31 -8.76 -17.91 -8.18
CA ARG A 31 -8.87 -17.77 -9.64
C ARG A 31 -7.84 -16.80 -10.19
N VAL A 32 -6.60 -16.97 -9.75
CA VAL A 32 -5.48 -16.18 -10.26
C VAL A 32 -4.38 -17.15 -10.69
N ARG A 33 -3.40 -16.64 -11.39
CA ARG A 33 -2.27 -17.45 -11.80
C ARG A 33 -1.40 -17.79 -10.60
N ARG A 34 -0.85 -18.98 -10.58
CA ARG A 34 0.02 -19.38 -9.50
C ARG A 34 1.21 -18.44 -9.34
N THR A 35 1.80 -17.98 -10.45
CA THR A 35 2.93 -17.07 -10.40
C THR A 35 2.53 -15.72 -9.82
N THR A 36 1.34 -15.23 -10.15
CA THR A 36 0.84 -13.98 -9.62
C THR A 36 0.70 -14.06 -8.11
N LEU A 37 0.12 -15.13 -7.62
CA LEU A 37 -0.04 -15.32 -6.19
C LEU A 37 1.31 -15.50 -5.51
N SER A 38 2.18 -16.31 -6.08
CA SER A 38 3.49 -16.56 -5.52
C SER A 38 4.31 -15.27 -5.39
N ASP A 39 4.28 -14.42 -6.41
CA ASP A 39 5.01 -13.17 -6.36
C ASP A 39 4.50 -12.27 -5.23
N MET A 40 3.19 -12.22 -5.05
CA MET A 40 2.61 -11.42 -3.98
C MET A 40 2.98 -12.00 -2.60
N LEU A 41 2.94 -13.31 -2.46
CA LEU A 41 3.27 -13.95 -1.18
C LEU A 41 4.73 -13.74 -0.78
N HIS A 42 5.61 -13.61 -1.77
CA HIS A 42 7.04 -13.42 -1.49
C HIS A 42 7.46 -11.95 -1.60
N ALA A 43 6.51 -11.05 -1.55
CA ALA A 43 6.77 -9.60 -1.62
C ALA A 43 7.46 -9.15 -2.89
N LYS A 44 7.38 -9.94 -3.96
CA LYS A 44 7.91 -9.55 -5.25
C LYS A 44 6.92 -8.67 -6.00
N ALA A 45 5.68 -8.70 -5.61
CA ALA A 45 4.64 -7.87 -6.16
C ALA A 45 3.78 -7.33 -5.04
N ALA A 46 3.17 -6.17 -5.26
CA ALA A 46 2.30 -5.57 -4.27
C ALA A 46 0.93 -6.25 -4.27
N LEU A 47 0.26 -6.19 -3.14
CA LEU A 47 -1.11 -6.65 -3.03
C LEU A 47 -2.00 -5.58 -3.64
N THR A 48 -2.71 -5.93 -4.70
CA THR A 48 -3.63 -4.98 -5.34
C THR A 48 -4.99 -5.05 -4.68
N ALA A 49 -5.81 -4.04 -4.93
CA ALA A 49 -7.17 -4.03 -4.40
C ALA A 49 -7.99 -5.22 -4.91
N GLU A 50 -7.79 -5.58 -6.17
CA GLU A 50 -8.50 -6.73 -6.72
C GLU A 50 -8.11 -8.03 -6.01
N MET A 51 -6.82 -8.23 -5.80
CA MET A 51 -6.35 -9.43 -5.10
C MET A 51 -6.86 -9.45 -3.67
N ALA A 52 -6.85 -8.29 -2.99
CA ALA A 52 -7.36 -8.19 -1.63
C ALA A 52 -8.84 -8.55 -1.56
N LEU A 53 -9.62 -8.11 -2.55
CA LEU A 53 -11.04 -8.44 -2.59
C LEU A 53 -11.25 -9.93 -2.85
N ARG A 54 -10.45 -10.53 -3.71
CA ARG A 54 -10.54 -11.96 -3.95
C ARG A 54 -10.25 -12.76 -2.67
N ILE A 55 -9.25 -12.32 -1.91
CA ILE A 55 -8.92 -12.97 -0.65
C ILE A 55 -10.04 -12.79 0.36
N GLU A 56 -10.63 -11.62 0.41
CA GLU A 56 -11.76 -11.38 1.30
C GLU A 56 -12.93 -12.29 0.98
N LYS A 57 -13.24 -12.42 -0.31
CA LYS A 57 -14.35 -13.28 -0.71
C LYS A 57 -14.08 -14.75 -0.47
N ALA A 58 -12.86 -15.18 -0.66
CA ALA A 58 -12.53 -16.60 -0.54
C ALA A 58 -12.27 -17.02 0.89
N PHE A 59 -11.60 -16.18 1.68
CA PHE A 59 -11.17 -16.57 3.01
C PHE A 59 -11.73 -15.71 4.14
N GLY A 60 -12.47 -14.68 3.81
CA GLY A 60 -13.09 -13.86 4.85
C GLY A 60 -12.18 -12.87 5.56
N VAL A 61 -11.00 -12.63 5.00
CA VAL A 61 -10.07 -11.68 5.60
C VAL A 61 -10.38 -10.27 5.10
N ASP A 62 -10.46 -9.32 6.01
CA ASP A 62 -10.83 -7.95 5.65
C ASP A 62 -9.83 -7.33 4.68
N MET A 63 -10.31 -6.94 3.52
CA MET A 63 -9.44 -6.34 2.51
C MET A 63 -8.84 -5.01 2.97
N ASN A 64 -9.56 -4.28 3.81
CA ASN A 64 -9.04 -3.02 4.32
C ASN A 64 -7.80 -3.26 5.17
N HIS A 65 -7.82 -4.29 5.98
CA HIS A 65 -6.68 -4.63 6.81
C HIS A 65 -5.48 -5.01 5.94
N LEU A 66 -5.71 -5.83 4.93
CA LEU A 66 -4.64 -6.27 4.04
C LEU A 66 -4.03 -5.08 3.26
N LEU A 67 -4.88 -4.17 2.80
CA LEU A 67 -4.39 -3.02 2.07
C LEU A 67 -3.67 -2.01 2.97
N ARG A 68 -4.07 -1.91 4.23
CA ARG A 68 -3.34 -1.08 5.19
C ARG A 68 -1.95 -1.64 5.44
N MET A 69 -1.83 -2.97 5.49
CA MET A 69 -0.52 -3.59 5.65
C MET A 69 0.36 -3.31 4.44
N GLN A 70 -0.21 -3.38 3.23
CA GLN A 70 0.53 -3.08 2.02
C GLN A 70 0.98 -1.63 2.02
N LEU A 71 0.10 -0.71 2.42
CA LEU A 71 0.43 0.70 2.48
C LEU A 71 1.58 0.95 3.47
N ALA A 72 1.48 0.37 4.65
CA ALA A 72 2.52 0.55 5.67
C ALA A 72 3.87 0.02 5.17
N TYR A 73 3.84 -1.12 4.50
CA TYR A 73 5.04 -1.70 3.94
C TYR A 73 5.65 -0.79 2.87
N ASP A 74 4.80 -0.29 1.96
CA ASP A 74 5.26 0.58 0.88
C ASP A 74 5.81 1.89 1.40
N VAL A 75 5.16 2.48 2.39
CA VAL A 75 5.61 3.73 2.99
C VAL A 75 6.97 3.55 3.65
N ALA A 76 7.13 2.49 4.44
CA ALA A 76 8.40 2.24 5.12
C ALA A 76 9.52 2.00 4.11
N LYS A 77 9.23 1.23 3.06
CA LYS A 77 10.21 0.93 2.05
C LYS A 77 10.63 2.20 1.29
N MET A 78 9.66 3.04 0.96
CA MET A 78 9.93 4.25 0.23
C MET A 78 10.70 5.26 1.09
N ARG A 79 10.41 5.32 2.39
CA ARG A 79 11.14 6.22 3.26
C ARG A 79 12.62 5.84 3.39
N THR A 80 12.95 4.55 3.29
CA THR A 80 14.34 4.16 3.30
C THR A 80 15.06 4.57 2.00
N ARG A 81 14.28 4.81 0.94
CA ARG A 81 14.84 5.22 -0.33
C ARG A 81 14.74 6.71 -0.56
N SER A 82 14.31 7.48 0.44
CA SER A 82 14.02 8.90 0.24
C SER A 82 15.22 9.69 -0.25
N ARG A 83 16.42 9.30 0.15
CA ARG A 83 17.62 10.00 -0.28
C ARG A 83 17.90 9.86 -1.76
N ARG A 84 17.37 8.81 -2.40
CA ARG A 84 17.59 8.61 -3.82
C ARG A 84 16.68 9.48 -4.65
N LEU A 85 15.60 9.99 -4.03
CA LEU A 85 14.69 10.84 -4.74
C LEU A 85 15.17 12.26 -4.58
N ALA A 86 15.82 12.79 -5.58
CA ALA A 86 16.39 14.12 -5.52
C ALA A 86 15.35 15.18 -5.81
N VAL A 87 14.18 15.04 -5.23
CA VAL A 87 13.09 15.98 -5.42
C VAL A 87 13.09 16.96 -4.28
N LYS A 88 13.20 18.22 -4.59
CA LYS A 88 13.16 19.28 -3.59
C LYS A 88 11.77 19.88 -3.55
N ARG A 89 11.41 20.39 -2.40
CA ARG A 89 10.13 21.09 -2.31
C ARG A 89 10.10 22.24 -3.28
N TYR A 90 9.04 22.36 -4.04
CA TYR A 90 8.87 23.49 -4.93
C TYR A 90 8.44 24.70 -4.11
N VAL A 91 9.13 25.80 -4.27
CA VAL A 91 8.77 27.03 -3.61
C VAL A 91 8.39 28.02 -4.71
N PRO A 92 7.11 28.30 -4.89
CA PRO A 92 6.69 29.21 -5.95
C PRO A 92 7.13 30.63 -5.64
N PRO A 93 7.34 31.46 -6.65
CA PRO A 93 7.74 32.85 -6.40
C PRO A 93 6.80 33.58 -5.45
N ALA A 94 5.53 33.24 -5.47
CA ALA A 94 4.56 33.83 -4.58
C ALA A 94 4.76 33.45 -3.13
N ALA A 95 5.50 32.40 -2.85
CA ALA A 95 5.73 31.97 -1.49
C ALA A 95 6.69 32.89 -0.75
N GLN A 96 7.21 33.88 -1.40
CA GLN A 96 8.00 34.87 -0.71
C GLN A 96 7.10 35.80 0.07
N ARG A 97 5.79 35.74 -0.16
CA ARG A 97 4.82 36.51 0.60
C ARG A 97 4.54 35.74 1.90
N PRO A 98 4.14 36.48 2.94
CA PRO A 98 3.82 35.80 4.21
C PRO A 98 2.76 34.75 4.06
N PHE A 99 1.78 35.01 3.15
CA PHE A 99 0.72 34.05 2.95
C PHE A 99 0.64 33.74 1.47
N PRO A 100 0.90 32.52 1.07
CA PRO A 100 0.79 32.15 -0.32
C PRO A 100 -0.64 32.29 -0.80
N GLN A 101 -0.78 32.63 -2.08
CA GLN A 101 -2.09 32.80 -2.66
C GLN A 101 -2.52 31.43 -3.18
N PHE A 102 -3.20 30.69 -2.36
CA PHE A 102 -3.73 29.42 -2.81
C PHE A 102 -5.09 29.63 -3.44
N PRO A 103 -5.51 28.71 -4.29
CA PRO A 103 -6.85 28.78 -4.87
C PRO A 103 -7.91 28.79 -3.77
N GLY A 104 -9.06 29.35 -4.08
CA GLY A 104 -10.11 29.47 -3.10
C GLY A 104 -10.56 28.16 -2.48
N TRP A 105 -10.55 27.08 -3.28
CA TRP A 105 -10.92 25.80 -2.77
C TRP A 105 -9.97 25.28 -1.70
N PHE A 106 -8.78 25.88 -1.60
CA PHE A 106 -7.80 25.46 -0.64
C PHE A 106 -8.01 26.17 0.67
N ALA A 107 -8.67 27.27 0.66
CA ALA A 107 -8.76 28.14 1.83
C ALA A 107 -9.49 27.54 3.01
N GLY A 108 -10.42 26.70 2.79
CA GLY A 108 -11.17 26.11 3.87
C GLY A 108 -10.54 24.91 4.54
N GLN A 109 -9.31 24.59 4.16
CA GLN A 109 -8.71 23.41 4.67
C GLN A 109 -7.70 23.63 5.75
N GLY A 110 -7.65 24.79 6.30
CA GLY A 110 -6.73 25.11 7.37
C GLY A 110 -5.31 25.08 6.90
N PRO A 111 -4.40 24.80 7.79
CA PRO A 111 -3.03 24.77 7.41
C PRO A 111 -2.89 23.81 6.28
N ALA A 112 -2.32 24.27 5.26
CA ALA A 112 -2.22 23.60 4.03
C ALA A 112 -2.09 22.13 4.16
N PRO A 113 -3.04 21.42 3.73
CA PRO A 113 -2.93 20.02 3.76
C PRO A 113 -1.85 19.64 2.84
N LEU A 114 -1.25 18.57 3.15
CA LEU A 114 -0.22 18.18 2.35
C LEU A 114 -0.74 17.65 1.11
N PRO A 115 -0.16 18.08 0.06
CA PRO A 115 -0.68 17.75 -1.21
C PRO A 115 -0.70 16.32 -1.54
N TYR A 116 -0.18 15.58 -0.69
CA TYR A 116 -0.04 14.31 -1.06
C TYR A 116 -1.14 13.52 -0.76
N PHE A 117 -2.15 14.03 -0.38
CA PHE A 117 -3.12 13.36 -0.13
C PHE A 117 -3.57 12.71 -1.16
N VAL A 118 -3.07 12.67 -2.08
CA VAL A 118 -3.52 12.05 -3.10
C VAL A 118 -3.33 10.86 -3.26
#